data_2cd85c4f84f891fe65c00504a1438bc2
#
_entry.id   2cd85c4f84f891fe65c00504a1438bc2
#
_cell.length_a   1.000
_cell.length_b   1.000
_cell.length_c   1.000
_cell.angle_alpha   90.00
_cell.angle_beta   90.00
_cell.angle_gamma   90.00
#
_symmetry.space_group_name_H-M   'P 1'
#
loop_
_entity.id
_entity.type
_entity.pdbx_description
1 polymer ?
#
loop_
_entity_poly.entity_id
_entity_poly.type
_entity_poly.pdbx_seq_one_letter_code
_entity_poly.pdbx_strand_id
1 'polypeptide(L)'
;MLNNKVLLVVNSVYQLFTAVHMKRSILAKKEADLLVTDITAVLHTYIPRLKETGLFAQVIFGKTKEWNQKYAAAKGDTLDEGFQNASHTLRWMLNEELADYSEVYFSNFDPFIRMLACQFDRPSCEFIWYEDGFSTYVIDYLREDRAPINRHPAGGKIREKVRRVLLYEPHLALRGDHLINQALPKVDRNDQELKLLLNYIFDYQKPEERMDFIFLEQSFRAEGIQTNDLALMRLCQQAVGPGRFLVKPHPRNPENVPFQLGLTRKYPTEAPWELFLFNENPEHCTTITVCSNAALTSRIVFGMDVNTVMLYRLFEGKVLWKEDAILKQYLRKFRRQFAGNNYYVPQTVYELQDILMYLGGRHEPTDQSFHHYSRVSGRKLS
;
A
#
# COMPACT_ATOMS: atom_id res chain seq x y z
N MET A 1 25.89 -22.44 16.69
CA MET A 1 25.01 -21.29 16.94
C MET A 1 23.95 -21.31 15.88
N LEU A 2 22.67 -21.28 16.25
CA LEU A 2 21.58 -21.13 15.26
C LEU A 2 21.81 -19.81 14.55
N ASN A 3 21.91 -19.83 13.21
CA ASN A 3 22.00 -18.63 12.42
C ASN A 3 20.72 -17.80 12.63
N ASN A 4 20.84 -16.60 13.19
CA ASN A 4 19.71 -15.73 13.52
C ASN A 4 19.53 -14.61 12.46
N LYS A 5 20.15 -14.79 11.29
CA LYS A 5 20.08 -13.83 10.19
C LYS A 5 18.79 -14.02 9.40
N VAL A 6 18.17 -12.90 9.00
CA VAL A 6 16.92 -12.91 8.25
C VAL A 6 17.06 -12.14 6.93
N LEU A 7 16.25 -12.49 5.94
CA LEU A 7 16.14 -11.78 4.67
C LEU A 7 14.78 -11.10 4.56
N LEU A 8 14.77 -9.80 4.26
CA LEU A 8 13.56 -9.10 3.86
C LEU A 8 13.58 -8.84 2.35
N VAL A 9 12.51 -9.17 1.63
CA VAL A 9 12.39 -8.94 0.18
C VAL A 9 11.32 -7.88 -0.06
N VAL A 10 11.67 -6.85 -0.87
CA VAL A 10 10.79 -5.73 -1.17
C VAL A 10 10.68 -5.48 -2.68
N ASN A 11 9.44 -5.37 -3.16
CA ASN A 11 9.08 -5.16 -4.56
C ASN A 11 8.37 -3.81 -4.79
N SER A 12 7.96 -3.11 -3.72
CA SER A 12 7.25 -1.84 -3.79
C SER A 12 7.72 -0.88 -2.70
N VAL A 13 7.39 0.40 -2.89
CA VAL A 13 7.71 1.46 -1.94
C VAL A 13 7.02 1.22 -0.58
N TYR A 14 5.76 0.76 -0.60
CA TYR A 14 5.03 0.38 0.61
C TYR A 14 5.71 -0.77 1.36
N GLN A 15 6.19 -1.78 0.63
CA GLN A 15 6.93 -2.90 1.22
C GLN A 15 8.24 -2.45 1.84
N LEU A 16 8.97 -1.52 1.21
CA LEU A 16 10.19 -0.94 1.78
C LEU A 16 9.90 -0.18 3.08
N PHE A 17 8.86 0.65 3.10
CA PHE A 17 8.39 1.33 4.32
C PHE A 17 8.11 0.32 5.43
N THR A 18 7.33 -0.73 5.14
CA THR A 18 6.99 -1.78 6.10
C THR A 18 8.22 -2.56 6.56
N ALA A 19 9.16 -2.88 5.67
CA ALA A 19 10.41 -3.58 6.01
C ALA A 19 11.29 -2.78 6.97
N VAL A 20 11.43 -1.47 6.74
CA VAL A 20 12.16 -0.57 7.67
C VAL A 20 11.46 -0.52 9.03
N HIS A 21 10.14 -0.39 9.05
CA HIS A 21 9.36 -0.42 10.29
C HIS A 21 9.52 -1.77 11.03
N MET A 22 9.42 -2.92 10.32
CA MET A 22 9.64 -4.24 10.93
C MET A 22 11.05 -4.37 11.50
N LYS A 23 12.07 -3.89 10.78
CA LYS A 23 13.47 -3.93 11.25
C LYS A 23 13.67 -3.09 12.51
N ARG A 24 12.97 -1.96 12.65
CA ARG A 24 13.02 -1.10 13.85
C ARG A 24 12.16 -1.61 15.01
N SER A 25 11.20 -2.48 14.74
CA SER A 25 10.26 -3.01 15.74
C SER A 25 10.52 -4.49 16.05
N ILE A 26 9.80 -5.39 15.40
CA ILE A 26 9.81 -6.83 15.71
C ILE A 26 11.12 -7.53 15.36
N LEU A 27 11.94 -6.98 14.48
CA LEU A 27 13.23 -7.52 14.05
C LEU A 27 14.43 -6.74 14.59
N ALA A 28 14.25 -5.86 15.57
CA ALA A 28 15.30 -4.96 16.05
C ALA A 28 16.57 -5.70 16.51
N LYS A 29 16.42 -6.89 17.09
CA LYS A 29 17.52 -7.72 17.61
C LYS A 29 18.07 -8.74 16.61
N LYS A 30 17.50 -8.85 15.41
CA LYS A 30 17.95 -9.79 14.38
C LYS A 30 18.90 -9.11 13.41
N GLU A 31 19.95 -9.79 13.02
CA GLU A 31 20.73 -9.38 11.85
C GLU A 31 19.88 -9.59 10.60
N ALA A 32 19.79 -8.60 9.72
CA ALA A 32 18.91 -8.64 8.58
C ALA A 32 19.62 -8.14 7.32
N ASP A 33 19.41 -8.85 6.21
CA ASP A 33 19.69 -8.37 4.87
C ASP A 33 18.39 -7.89 4.21
N LEU A 34 18.49 -6.89 3.34
CA LEU A 34 17.40 -6.36 2.54
C LEU A 34 17.66 -6.65 1.06
N LEU A 35 16.75 -7.38 0.42
CA LEU A 35 16.75 -7.60 -1.01
C LEU A 35 15.72 -6.67 -1.66
N VAL A 36 16.21 -5.72 -2.45
CA VAL A 36 15.42 -4.75 -3.22
C VAL A 36 15.35 -5.23 -4.65
N THR A 37 14.14 -5.41 -5.20
CA THR A 37 13.97 -5.87 -6.57
C THR A 37 13.75 -4.73 -7.56
N ASP A 38 13.86 -5.02 -8.86
CA ASP A 38 13.62 -4.10 -9.97
C ASP A 38 12.15 -4.03 -10.42
N ILE A 39 11.23 -4.64 -9.66
CA ILE A 39 9.78 -4.64 -9.98
C ILE A 39 9.25 -3.19 -10.02
N THR A 40 9.61 -2.38 -9.02
CA THR A 40 9.28 -0.96 -8.99
C THR A 40 10.54 -0.14 -9.22
N ALA A 41 10.61 0.53 -10.36
CA ALA A 41 11.83 1.19 -10.84
C ALA A 41 12.46 2.18 -9.84
N VAL A 42 11.63 2.96 -9.11
CA VAL A 42 12.14 3.96 -8.16
C VAL A 42 12.91 3.36 -6.97
N LEU A 43 12.70 2.07 -6.64
CA LEU A 43 13.33 1.46 -5.47
C LEU A 43 14.87 1.50 -5.53
N HIS A 44 15.47 1.39 -6.72
CA HIS A 44 16.93 1.42 -6.86
C HIS A 44 17.53 2.75 -6.40
N THR A 45 16.78 3.86 -6.47
CA THR A 45 17.26 5.19 -6.07
C THR A 45 17.43 5.33 -4.55
N TYR A 46 16.76 4.46 -3.77
CA TYR A 46 16.88 4.46 -2.31
C TYR A 46 18.04 3.62 -1.78
N ILE A 47 18.64 2.76 -2.62
CA ILE A 47 19.72 1.82 -2.21
C ILE A 47 20.93 2.53 -1.59
N PRO A 48 21.48 3.64 -2.14
CA PRO A 48 22.62 4.31 -1.53
C PRO A 48 22.32 4.74 -0.09
N ARG A 49 21.17 5.42 0.13
CA ARG A 49 20.77 5.88 1.47
C ARG A 49 20.50 4.72 2.42
N LEU A 50 19.88 3.63 1.93
CA LEU A 50 19.68 2.41 2.74
C LEU A 50 21.01 1.83 3.24
N LYS A 51 22.03 1.78 2.39
CA LYS A 51 23.38 1.33 2.77
C LYS A 51 24.04 2.25 3.81
N GLU A 52 23.90 3.55 3.64
CA GLU A 52 24.46 4.56 4.55
C GLU A 52 23.82 4.51 5.95
N THR A 53 22.56 4.09 6.07
CA THR A 53 21.91 3.97 7.40
C THR A 53 22.51 2.89 8.29
N GLY A 54 23.18 1.89 7.73
CA GLY A 54 23.63 0.71 8.47
C GLY A 54 22.51 -0.11 9.11
N LEU A 55 21.23 0.13 8.74
CA LEU A 55 20.08 -0.56 9.31
C LEU A 55 20.07 -2.04 8.97
N PHE A 56 20.51 -2.38 7.77
CA PHE A 56 20.64 -3.75 7.27
C PHE A 56 22.11 -4.11 7.14
N ALA A 57 22.45 -5.36 7.44
CA ALA A 57 23.83 -5.85 7.32
C ALA A 57 24.29 -5.81 5.85
N GLN A 58 23.37 -6.14 4.94
CA GLN A 58 23.60 -6.03 3.50
C GLN A 58 22.31 -5.53 2.81
N VAL A 59 22.49 -4.71 1.74
CA VAL A 59 21.42 -4.29 0.84
C VAL A 59 21.75 -4.81 -0.55
N ILE A 60 21.00 -5.81 -1.00
CA ILE A 60 21.17 -6.55 -2.23
C ILE A 60 20.19 -6.00 -3.29
N PHE A 61 20.63 -5.84 -4.52
CA PHE A 61 19.75 -5.48 -5.63
C PHE A 61 19.52 -6.68 -6.56
N GLY A 62 18.25 -7.00 -6.80
CA GLY A 62 17.87 -8.15 -7.63
C GLY A 62 17.16 -7.74 -8.91
N LYS A 63 17.67 -8.24 -10.07
CA LYS A 63 17.02 -8.13 -11.39
C LYS A 63 16.02 -9.28 -11.59
N THR A 64 14.83 -9.12 -11.04
CA THR A 64 13.82 -10.21 -10.96
C THR A 64 12.62 -10.00 -11.88
N LYS A 65 12.45 -8.80 -12.45
CA LYS A 65 11.25 -8.41 -13.21
C LYS A 65 11.03 -9.28 -14.46
N GLU A 66 12.05 -9.44 -15.29
CA GLU A 66 11.96 -10.29 -16.50
C GLU A 66 11.66 -11.74 -16.14
N TRP A 67 12.34 -12.26 -15.12
CA TRP A 67 12.11 -13.60 -14.60
C TRP A 67 10.65 -13.77 -14.16
N ASN A 68 10.15 -12.88 -13.34
CA ASN A 68 8.79 -12.92 -12.87
C ASN A 68 7.78 -12.84 -14.02
N GLN A 69 8.00 -11.99 -15.01
CA GLN A 69 7.15 -11.88 -16.20
C GLN A 69 7.13 -13.18 -17.03
N LYS A 70 8.30 -13.77 -17.26
CA LYS A 70 8.44 -15.01 -18.03
C LYS A 70 7.70 -16.18 -17.38
N TYR A 71 7.79 -16.32 -16.06
CA TYR A 71 7.30 -17.51 -15.36
C TYR A 71 5.96 -17.34 -14.64
N ALA A 72 5.39 -16.14 -14.55
CA ALA A 72 4.10 -15.89 -13.88
C ALA A 72 2.95 -16.72 -14.45
N ALA A 73 2.91 -16.91 -15.76
CA ALA A 73 1.86 -17.68 -16.46
C ALA A 73 2.40 -18.98 -17.07
N ALA A 74 3.66 -19.35 -16.81
CA ALA A 74 4.28 -20.54 -17.37
C ALA A 74 3.65 -21.84 -16.83
N LYS A 75 3.77 -22.93 -17.60
CA LYS A 75 3.23 -24.26 -17.31
C LYS A 75 4.20 -25.34 -17.77
N GLY A 76 4.09 -26.54 -17.19
CA GLY A 76 4.83 -27.73 -17.60
C GLY A 76 6.33 -27.48 -17.69
N ASP A 77 6.96 -28.00 -18.76
CA ASP A 77 8.40 -27.99 -19.00
C ASP A 77 9.05 -26.60 -18.85
N THR A 78 8.32 -25.53 -19.21
CA THR A 78 8.81 -24.16 -19.01
C THR A 78 9.02 -23.82 -17.54
N LEU A 79 8.17 -24.32 -16.63
CA LEU A 79 8.39 -24.16 -15.19
C LEU A 79 9.56 -25.03 -14.71
N ASP A 80 9.68 -26.27 -15.23
CA ASP A 80 10.79 -27.16 -14.88
C ASP A 80 12.13 -26.52 -15.21
N GLU A 81 12.29 -25.96 -16.42
CA GLU A 81 13.48 -25.20 -16.82
C GLU A 81 13.78 -24.04 -15.86
N GLY A 82 12.73 -23.30 -15.46
CA GLY A 82 12.86 -22.15 -14.57
C GLY A 82 13.43 -22.52 -13.20
N PHE A 83 13.05 -23.65 -12.65
CA PHE A 83 13.45 -24.08 -11.31
C PHE A 83 14.65 -25.03 -11.27
N GLN A 84 15.08 -25.57 -12.43
CA GLN A 84 16.11 -26.62 -12.51
C GLN A 84 17.45 -26.25 -11.87
N ASN A 85 17.86 -24.98 -11.95
CA ASN A 85 19.13 -24.48 -11.43
C ASN A 85 18.93 -23.24 -10.57
N ALA A 86 18.07 -23.35 -9.55
CA ALA A 86 17.69 -22.20 -8.71
C ALA A 86 18.89 -21.41 -8.16
N SER A 87 19.91 -22.09 -7.61
CA SER A 87 21.10 -21.42 -7.05
C SER A 87 21.88 -20.62 -8.09
N HIS A 88 22.09 -21.20 -9.29
CA HIS A 88 22.79 -20.50 -10.37
C HIS A 88 22.00 -19.30 -10.87
N THR A 89 20.69 -19.46 -11.05
CA THR A 89 19.79 -18.41 -11.52
C THR A 89 19.70 -17.27 -10.49
N LEU A 90 19.62 -17.58 -9.20
CA LEU A 90 19.63 -16.57 -8.13
C LEU A 90 20.94 -15.80 -8.12
N ARG A 91 22.10 -16.47 -8.20
CA ARG A 91 23.40 -15.79 -8.27
C ARG A 91 23.49 -14.85 -9.47
N TRP A 92 22.98 -15.26 -10.63
CA TRP A 92 22.94 -14.42 -11.84
C TRP A 92 22.03 -13.20 -11.64
N MET A 93 20.82 -13.36 -11.08
CA MET A 93 19.87 -12.26 -10.84
C MET A 93 20.36 -11.26 -9.79
N LEU A 94 21.05 -11.75 -8.78
CA LEU A 94 21.46 -10.93 -7.62
C LEU A 94 22.91 -10.44 -7.73
N ASN A 95 23.71 -11.04 -8.63
CA ASN A 95 25.15 -10.83 -8.73
C ASN A 95 25.91 -11.06 -7.40
N GLU A 96 25.32 -11.83 -6.49
CA GLU A 96 25.82 -12.13 -5.15
C GLU A 96 25.35 -13.52 -4.70
N GLU A 97 26.05 -14.10 -3.74
CA GLU A 97 25.59 -15.30 -3.04
C GLU A 97 24.78 -14.89 -1.82
N LEU A 98 23.62 -15.49 -1.67
CA LEU A 98 22.79 -15.28 -0.49
C LEU A 98 23.40 -16.02 0.72
N ALA A 99 23.37 -15.34 1.87
CA ALA A 99 23.73 -15.93 3.14
C ALA A 99 22.75 -17.06 3.53
N ASP A 100 23.04 -17.69 4.64
CA ASP A 100 22.15 -18.67 5.24
C ASP A 100 21.14 -17.95 6.14
N TYR A 101 19.84 -18.04 5.84
CA TYR A 101 18.79 -17.34 6.59
C TYR A 101 17.92 -18.32 7.39
N SER A 102 17.54 -17.92 8.60
CA SER A 102 16.54 -18.62 9.40
C SER A 102 15.10 -18.25 9.02
N GLU A 103 14.91 -17.03 8.49
CA GLU A 103 13.60 -16.54 8.08
C GLU A 103 13.74 -15.67 6.82
N VAL A 104 12.76 -15.80 5.90
CA VAL A 104 12.59 -14.96 4.72
C VAL A 104 11.26 -14.24 4.80
N TYR A 105 11.29 -12.92 4.88
CA TYR A 105 10.11 -12.06 4.91
C TYR A 105 9.81 -11.56 3.50
N PHE A 106 8.57 -11.73 3.04
CA PHE A 106 8.16 -11.39 1.68
C PHE A 106 6.69 -10.99 1.62
N SER A 107 6.26 -10.32 0.54
CA SER A 107 4.87 -9.89 0.34
C SER A 107 4.21 -10.45 -0.92
N ASN A 108 4.97 -10.83 -1.94
CA ASN A 108 4.44 -11.27 -3.22
C ASN A 108 4.77 -12.74 -3.47
N PHE A 109 3.78 -13.53 -3.90
CA PHE A 109 3.95 -14.94 -4.28
C PHE A 109 4.35 -15.08 -5.76
N ASP A 110 5.32 -14.26 -6.19
CA ASP A 110 5.86 -14.30 -7.54
C ASP A 110 6.82 -15.47 -7.77
N PRO A 111 7.21 -15.77 -9.02
CA PRO A 111 8.14 -16.85 -9.35
C PRO A 111 9.50 -16.74 -8.63
N PHE A 112 10.00 -15.52 -8.41
CA PHE A 112 11.28 -15.30 -7.73
C PHE A 112 11.23 -15.76 -6.27
N ILE A 113 10.20 -15.38 -5.52
CA ILE A 113 10.03 -15.82 -4.12
C ILE A 113 9.89 -17.35 -4.04
N ARG A 114 9.23 -17.97 -5.02
CA ARG A 114 9.11 -19.44 -5.08
C ARG A 114 10.46 -20.10 -5.35
N MET A 115 11.32 -19.47 -6.14
CA MET A 115 12.69 -19.95 -6.37
C MET A 115 13.53 -19.82 -5.08
N LEU A 116 13.38 -18.73 -4.32
CA LEU A 116 13.99 -18.62 -2.99
C LEU A 116 13.51 -19.74 -2.06
N ALA A 117 12.23 -20.12 -2.12
CA ALA A 117 11.70 -21.22 -1.34
C ALA A 117 12.32 -22.58 -1.70
N CYS A 118 12.69 -22.78 -2.98
CA CYS A 118 13.44 -23.96 -3.41
C CYS A 118 14.89 -23.90 -2.93
N GLN A 119 15.55 -22.75 -3.03
CA GLN A 119 16.93 -22.53 -2.58
C GLN A 119 17.10 -22.81 -1.09
N PHE A 120 16.16 -22.32 -0.29
CA PHE A 120 16.14 -22.50 1.16
C PHE A 120 15.24 -23.65 1.59
N ASP A 121 15.24 -24.76 0.83
CA ASP A 121 14.43 -25.95 1.11
C ASP A 121 15.00 -26.77 2.27
N ARG A 122 14.89 -26.21 3.48
CA ARG A 122 15.29 -26.86 4.73
C ARG A 122 14.30 -26.49 5.83
N PRO A 123 14.06 -27.37 6.83
CA PRO A 123 13.12 -27.13 7.93
C PRO A 123 13.49 -25.92 8.80
N SER A 124 14.78 -25.56 8.84
CA SER A 124 15.30 -24.44 9.65
C SER A 124 15.06 -23.05 9.03
N CYS A 125 14.53 -22.95 7.82
CA CYS A 125 14.21 -21.68 7.18
C CYS A 125 12.70 -21.52 7.01
N GLU A 126 12.10 -20.57 7.70
CA GLU A 126 10.67 -20.21 7.60
C GLU A 126 10.46 -19.09 6.60
N PHE A 127 9.39 -19.15 5.83
CA PHE A 127 8.92 -18.05 4.98
C PHE A 127 7.74 -17.37 5.65
N ILE A 128 7.85 -16.06 5.84
CA ILE A 128 6.87 -15.25 6.57
C ILE A 128 6.30 -14.21 5.62
N TRP A 129 5.01 -14.33 5.35
CA TRP A 129 4.31 -13.37 4.52
C TRP A 129 3.97 -12.12 5.34
N TYR A 130 4.28 -10.92 4.85
CA TYR A 130 3.87 -9.67 5.49
C TYR A 130 2.98 -8.81 4.59
N GLU A 131 2.24 -7.93 5.20
CA GLU A 131 1.20 -7.11 4.57
C GLU A 131 1.70 -6.30 3.38
N ASP A 132 0.90 -6.34 2.29
CA ASP A 132 1.04 -5.52 1.08
C ASP A 132 -0.35 -5.00 0.64
N GLY A 133 -1.04 -4.34 1.57
CA GLY A 133 -2.38 -3.83 1.37
C GLY A 133 -3.49 -4.89 1.43
N PHE A 134 -4.69 -4.54 0.93
CA PHE A 134 -5.89 -5.35 1.14
C PHE A 134 -5.81 -6.77 0.57
N SER A 135 -5.03 -6.98 -0.48
CA SER A 135 -4.89 -8.30 -1.11
C SER A 135 -4.38 -9.35 -0.11
N THR A 136 -3.50 -8.93 0.81
CA THR A 136 -3.00 -9.78 1.88
C THR A 136 -4.09 -10.23 2.86
N TYR A 137 -5.18 -9.51 2.95
CA TYR A 137 -6.31 -9.83 3.82
C TYR A 137 -7.36 -10.74 3.17
N VAL A 138 -7.46 -10.73 1.84
CA VAL A 138 -8.60 -11.33 1.13
C VAL A 138 -8.21 -12.44 0.17
N ILE A 139 -6.97 -12.47 -0.32
CA ILE A 139 -6.56 -13.40 -1.36
C ILE A 139 -5.77 -14.56 -0.76
N ASP A 140 -6.25 -15.78 -0.98
CA ASP A 140 -5.46 -16.99 -0.80
C ASP A 140 -4.60 -17.23 -2.04
N TYR A 141 -3.34 -16.78 -1.97
CA TYR A 141 -2.36 -16.95 -3.06
C TYR A 141 -1.82 -18.39 -3.17
N LEU A 142 -2.00 -19.20 -2.14
CA LEU A 142 -1.48 -20.58 -2.08
C LEU A 142 -2.47 -21.61 -2.63
N ARG A 143 -3.71 -21.22 -2.89
CA ARG A 143 -4.72 -22.12 -3.42
C ARG A 143 -4.29 -22.70 -4.78
N GLU A 144 -4.39 -24.02 -4.93
CA GLU A 144 -3.85 -24.75 -6.09
C GLU A 144 -4.43 -24.33 -7.44
N ASP A 145 -5.73 -24.00 -7.46
CA ASP A 145 -6.44 -23.63 -8.67
C ASP A 145 -6.20 -22.19 -9.13
N ARG A 146 -5.54 -21.38 -8.28
CA ARG A 146 -5.33 -19.97 -8.55
C ARG A 146 -4.30 -19.68 -9.63
N ALA A 147 -3.23 -20.46 -9.69
CA ALA A 147 -2.19 -20.32 -10.72
C ALA A 147 -1.52 -21.66 -11.00
N PRO A 148 -1.09 -21.92 -12.26
CA PRO A 148 -0.41 -23.17 -12.62
C PRO A 148 0.81 -23.46 -11.75
N ILE A 149 1.59 -22.44 -11.42
CA ILE A 149 2.80 -22.54 -10.57
C ILE A 149 2.50 -23.09 -9.16
N ASN A 150 1.25 -22.97 -8.67
CA ASN A 150 0.87 -23.52 -7.36
C ASN A 150 0.80 -25.05 -7.34
N ARG A 151 0.59 -25.67 -8.50
CA ARG A 151 0.55 -27.14 -8.67
C ARG A 151 1.92 -27.71 -9.04
N HIS A 152 2.85 -26.85 -9.41
CA HIS A 152 4.19 -27.28 -9.81
C HIS A 152 4.98 -27.76 -8.58
N PRO A 153 5.71 -28.89 -8.63
CA PRO A 153 6.43 -29.41 -7.46
C PRO A 153 7.36 -28.39 -6.81
N ALA A 154 8.20 -27.73 -7.61
CA ALA A 154 9.11 -26.69 -7.10
C ALA A 154 8.36 -25.37 -6.77
N GLY A 155 7.53 -24.86 -7.68
CA GLY A 155 6.80 -23.61 -7.48
C GLY A 155 5.78 -23.67 -6.35
N GLY A 156 5.24 -24.85 -6.03
CA GLY A 156 4.32 -25.12 -4.92
C GLY A 156 4.98 -25.28 -3.55
N LYS A 157 6.30 -25.49 -3.51
CA LYS A 157 7.06 -25.69 -2.25
C LYS A 157 6.86 -24.59 -1.22
N ILE A 158 6.69 -23.36 -1.65
CA ILE A 158 6.45 -22.23 -0.76
C ILE A 158 5.25 -22.44 0.17
N ARG A 159 4.25 -23.25 -0.24
CA ARG A 159 3.08 -23.60 0.57
C ARG A 159 3.46 -24.33 1.86
N GLU A 160 4.48 -25.16 1.81
CA GLU A 160 4.95 -25.93 2.96
C GLU A 160 5.76 -25.07 3.95
N LYS A 161 6.30 -23.95 3.46
CA LYS A 161 7.20 -23.07 4.21
C LYS A 161 6.51 -21.89 4.86
N VAL A 162 5.37 -21.43 4.30
CA VAL A 162 4.61 -20.32 4.85
C VAL A 162 3.65 -20.83 5.91
N ARG A 163 3.84 -20.39 7.16
CA ARG A 163 2.98 -20.77 8.30
C ARG A 163 2.20 -19.58 8.86
N ARG A 164 2.72 -18.38 8.69
CA ARG A 164 2.15 -17.17 9.29
C ARG A 164 2.20 -15.99 8.34
N VAL A 165 1.30 -15.07 8.60
CA VAL A 165 1.25 -13.78 7.91
C VAL A 165 1.20 -12.66 8.93
N LEU A 166 1.99 -11.63 8.71
CA LEU A 166 2.06 -10.44 9.54
C LEU A 166 1.14 -9.37 8.98
N LEU A 167 0.18 -8.91 9.77
CA LEU A 167 -0.85 -7.94 9.38
C LEU A 167 -0.96 -6.85 10.44
N TYR A 168 -1.12 -5.60 10.03
CA TYR A 168 -1.43 -4.53 10.99
C TYR A 168 -2.78 -4.73 11.68
N GLU A 169 -3.76 -5.34 10.97
CA GLU A 169 -5.11 -5.62 11.50
C GLU A 169 -5.52 -7.08 11.23
N PRO A 170 -4.96 -8.05 11.96
CA PRO A 170 -5.17 -9.49 11.72
C PRO A 170 -6.62 -9.93 11.64
N HIS A 171 -7.48 -9.29 12.46
CA HIS A 171 -8.90 -9.62 12.50
C HIS A 171 -9.68 -9.19 11.26
N LEU A 172 -9.14 -8.33 10.39
CA LEU A 172 -9.76 -8.03 9.09
C LEU A 172 -9.58 -9.15 8.07
N ALA A 173 -8.68 -10.10 8.30
CA ALA A 173 -8.41 -11.19 7.36
C ALA A 173 -9.68 -12.03 7.07
N LEU A 174 -9.88 -12.32 5.79
CA LEU A 174 -10.98 -13.10 5.25
C LEU A 174 -10.50 -14.21 4.32
N ARG A 175 -9.18 -14.45 4.26
CA ARG A 175 -8.62 -15.53 3.46
C ARG A 175 -9.12 -16.88 3.96
N GLY A 176 -9.28 -17.83 3.03
CA GLY A 176 -9.66 -19.21 3.35
C GLY A 176 -8.49 -20.13 3.66
N ASP A 177 -7.26 -19.60 3.77
CA ASP A 177 -6.06 -20.39 4.12
C ASP A 177 -5.97 -20.72 5.61
N HIS A 178 -5.02 -21.58 5.96
CA HIS A 178 -4.76 -22.01 7.32
C HIS A 178 -3.59 -21.25 7.99
N LEU A 179 -3.17 -20.12 7.42
CA LEU A 179 -2.06 -19.33 7.94
C LEU A 179 -2.44 -18.64 9.26
N ILE A 180 -1.49 -18.60 10.17
CA ILE A 180 -1.65 -17.88 11.44
C ILE A 180 -1.52 -16.39 11.18
N ASN A 181 -2.59 -15.63 11.42
CA ASN A 181 -2.57 -14.17 11.35
C ASN A 181 -1.91 -13.61 12.63
N GLN A 182 -0.75 -12.99 12.47
CA GLN A 182 0.00 -12.37 13.56
C GLN A 182 -0.01 -10.85 13.41
N ALA A 183 -0.15 -10.12 14.52
CA ALA A 183 -0.16 -8.67 14.48
C ALA A 183 1.23 -8.07 14.21
N LEU A 184 1.30 -7.14 13.27
CA LEU A 184 2.35 -6.13 13.20
C LEU A 184 1.97 -4.99 14.17
N PRO A 185 2.93 -4.43 14.93
CA PRO A 185 2.66 -3.22 15.69
C PRO A 185 2.33 -2.08 14.72
N LYS A 186 1.37 -1.22 15.10
CA LYS A 186 1.12 0.01 14.33
C LYS A 186 2.35 0.92 14.39
N VAL A 187 2.50 1.75 13.37
CA VAL A 187 3.54 2.76 13.34
C VAL A 187 3.18 3.86 14.35
N ASP A 188 4.02 4.06 15.35
CA ASP A 188 3.87 5.18 16.29
C ASP A 188 4.34 6.48 15.63
N ARG A 189 3.41 7.41 15.43
CA ARG A 189 3.71 8.72 14.83
C ARG A 189 4.67 9.58 15.69
N ASN A 190 4.82 9.25 16.95
CA ASN A 190 5.73 9.94 17.88
C ASN A 190 7.15 9.35 17.83
N ASP A 191 7.38 8.23 17.13
CA ASP A 191 8.73 7.68 16.95
C ASP A 191 9.57 8.58 16.02
N GLN A 192 10.28 9.52 16.65
CA GLN A 192 11.09 10.49 15.93
C GLN A 192 12.31 9.83 15.25
N GLU A 193 12.85 8.75 15.81
CA GLU A 193 13.98 8.05 15.20
C GLU A 193 13.55 7.35 13.91
N LEU A 194 12.43 6.64 13.94
CA LEU A 194 11.85 6.02 12.75
C LEU A 194 11.48 7.07 11.70
N LYS A 195 10.91 8.21 12.13
CA LYS A 195 10.56 9.32 11.24
C LYS A 195 11.77 9.88 10.52
N LEU A 196 12.84 10.21 11.25
CA LEU A 196 14.08 10.74 10.67
C LEU A 196 14.71 9.73 9.71
N LEU A 197 14.73 8.45 10.09
CA LEU A 197 15.28 7.37 9.27
C LEU A 197 14.53 7.24 7.94
N LEU A 198 13.18 7.17 7.99
CA LEU A 198 12.36 7.06 6.78
C LEU A 198 12.45 8.32 5.91
N ASN A 199 12.46 9.51 6.53
CA ASN A 199 12.63 10.77 5.80
C ASN A 199 13.96 10.81 5.05
N TYR A 200 15.03 10.32 5.68
CA TYR A 200 16.34 10.22 5.03
C TYR A 200 16.33 9.22 3.87
N ILE A 201 15.83 8.01 4.09
CA ILE A 201 15.79 6.95 3.05
C ILE A 201 15.00 7.43 1.81
N PHE A 202 13.84 8.01 2.02
CA PHE A 202 12.93 8.42 0.94
C PHE A 202 13.16 9.84 0.43
N ASP A 203 14.13 10.58 0.96
CA ASP A 203 14.38 11.99 0.61
C ASP A 203 13.15 12.87 0.78
N TYR A 204 12.50 12.74 1.94
CA TYR A 204 11.24 13.41 2.17
C TYR A 204 11.39 14.93 2.15
N GLN A 205 10.62 15.56 1.27
CA GLN A 205 10.47 17.02 1.24
C GLN A 205 9.05 17.35 1.72
N LYS A 206 8.99 18.20 2.74
CA LYS A 206 7.69 18.65 3.26
C LYS A 206 6.97 19.48 2.20
N PRO A 207 5.71 19.17 1.86
CA PRO A 207 4.91 20.02 0.99
C PRO A 207 4.73 21.42 1.59
N GLU A 208 4.99 22.46 0.80
CA GLU A 208 4.80 23.84 1.23
C GLU A 208 3.32 24.21 1.33
N GLU A 209 2.48 23.56 0.52
CA GLU A 209 1.08 23.86 0.40
C GLU A 209 0.20 22.94 1.24
N ARG A 210 -0.86 23.51 1.80
CA ARG A 210 -1.90 22.71 2.46
C ARG A 210 -2.64 21.85 1.44
N MET A 211 -2.89 20.61 1.80
CA MET A 211 -3.62 19.62 1.01
C MET A 211 -4.94 19.26 1.70
N ASP A 212 -6.04 19.89 1.29
CA ASP A 212 -7.35 19.71 1.93
C ASP A 212 -8.06 18.45 1.42
N PHE A 213 -8.11 18.27 0.10
CA PHE A 213 -8.78 17.14 -0.56
C PHE A 213 -7.82 16.43 -1.49
N ILE A 214 -7.51 15.18 -1.21
CA ILE A 214 -6.58 14.39 -2.00
C ILE A 214 -7.30 13.21 -2.61
N PHE A 215 -7.39 13.18 -3.93
CA PHE A 215 -7.87 12.02 -4.67
C PHE A 215 -6.70 11.06 -4.91
N LEU A 216 -6.77 9.87 -4.31
CA LEU A 216 -5.79 8.81 -4.51
C LEU A 216 -6.16 8.02 -5.76
N GLU A 217 -5.41 8.22 -6.83
CA GLU A 217 -5.62 7.57 -8.11
C GLU A 217 -5.34 6.05 -8.03
N GLN A 218 -5.97 5.28 -8.90
CA GLN A 218 -5.70 3.86 -9.07
C GLN A 218 -5.07 3.57 -10.44
N SER A 219 -4.51 2.38 -10.61
CA SER A 219 -3.75 1.95 -11.77
C SER A 219 -4.60 1.59 -13.00
N PHE A 220 -5.83 2.10 -13.10
CA PHE A 220 -6.77 1.72 -14.16
C PHE A 220 -6.19 1.87 -15.56
N ARG A 221 -5.50 3.00 -15.83
CA ARG A 221 -4.88 3.24 -17.14
C ARG A 221 -3.73 2.31 -17.43
N ALA A 222 -2.89 2.02 -16.45
CA ALA A 222 -1.82 1.04 -16.60
C ALA A 222 -2.33 -0.38 -16.84
N GLU A 223 -3.55 -0.68 -16.39
CA GLU A 223 -4.22 -1.97 -16.53
C GLU A 223 -5.15 -2.03 -17.76
N GLY A 224 -5.24 -0.94 -18.54
CA GLY A 224 -6.11 -0.87 -19.72
C GLY A 224 -7.61 -0.91 -19.39
N ILE A 225 -8.00 -0.56 -18.16
CA ILE A 225 -9.39 -0.61 -17.70
C ILE A 225 -10.07 0.70 -18.07
N GLN A 226 -11.17 0.62 -18.83
CA GLN A 226 -12.02 1.77 -19.12
C GLN A 226 -12.87 2.11 -17.91
N THR A 227 -12.91 3.39 -17.54
CA THR A 227 -13.52 3.86 -16.29
C THR A 227 -14.10 5.27 -16.42
N ASN A 228 -14.95 5.65 -15.44
CA ASN A 228 -15.42 7.02 -15.25
C ASN A 228 -14.63 7.79 -14.18
N ASP A 229 -13.43 7.34 -13.78
CA ASP A 229 -12.65 7.93 -12.69
C ASP A 229 -12.33 9.41 -12.92
N LEU A 230 -12.00 9.82 -14.17
CA LEU A 230 -11.77 11.23 -14.51
C LEU A 230 -13.04 12.09 -14.35
N ALA A 231 -14.22 11.53 -14.66
CA ALA A 231 -15.49 12.23 -14.42
C ALA A 231 -15.75 12.40 -12.92
N LEU A 232 -15.47 11.38 -12.11
CA LEU A 232 -15.56 11.46 -10.65
C LEU A 232 -14.58 12.48 -10.07
N MET A 233 -13.33 12.53 -10.56
CA MET A 233 -12.36 13.57 -10.17
C MET A 233 -12.87 14.97 -10.48
N ARG A 234 -13.45 15.17 -11.67
CA ARG A 234 -14.03 16.46 -12.06
C ARG A 234 -15.17 16.87 -11.14
N LEU A 235 -16.07 15.96 -10.81
CA LEU A 235 -17.16 16.21 -9.85
C LEU A 235 -16.63 16.62 -8.48
N CYS A 236 -15.60 15.92 -7.99
CA CYS A 236 -14.96 16.27 -6.71
C CYS A 236 -14.30 17.67 -6.77
N GLN A 237 -13.53 17.96 -7.83
CA GLN A 237 -12.91 19.27 -8.02
C GLN A 237 -13.95 20.41 -8.05
N GLN A 238 -15.06 20.21 -8.76
CA GLN A 238 -16.13 21.19 -8.83
C GLN A 238 -16.79 21.45 -7.48
N ALA A 239 -16.97 20.39 -6.67
CA ALA A 239 -17.61 20.51 -5.36
C ALA A 239 -16.76 21.26 -4.31
N VAL A 240 -15.41 21.08 -4.36
CA VAL A 240 -14.52 21.65 -3.32
C VAL A 240 -13.67 22.83 -3.81
N GLY A 241 -13.68 23.08 -5.11
CA GLY A 241 -12.89 24.12 -5.77
C GLY A 241 -11.47 23.64 -6.18
N PRO A 242 -10.96 24.16 -7.32
CA PRO A 242 -9.69 23.70 -7.90
C PRO A 242 -8.47 23.99 -7.01
N GLY A 243 -8.50 25.04 -6.21
CA GLY A 243 -7.40 25.39 -5.28
C GLY A 243 -7.24 24.44 -4.10
N ARG A 244 -8.27 23.68 -3.78
CA ARG A 244 -8.30 22.78 -2.61
C ARG A 244 -8.23 21.30 -3.01
N PHE A 245 -8.34 20.97 -4.29
CA PHE A 245 -8.38 19.60 -4.81
C PHE A 245 -7.05 19.22 -5.43
N LEU A 246 -6.53 18.05 -5.03
CA LEU A 246 -5.32 17.46 -5.57
C LEU A 246 -5.57 16.01 -5.98
N VAL A 247 -4.91 15.57 -7.03
CA VAL A 247 -4.84 14.16 -7.39
C VAL A 247 -3.42 13.66 -7.14
N LYS A 248 -3.28 12.68 -6.26
CA LYS A 248 -2.03 11.92 -6.12
C LYS A 248 -2.01 10.85 -7.21
N PRO A 249 -1.09 10.96 -8.20
CA PRO A 249 -1.03 10.01 -9.30
C PRO A 249 -0.62 8.62 -8.80
N HIS A 250 -1.13 7.58 -9.46
CA HIS A 250 -0.71 6.22 -9.17
C HIS A 250 0.63 5.93 -9.86
N PRO A 251 1.65 5.38 -9.16
CA PRO A 251 3.01 5.21 -9.71
C PRO A 251 3.11 4.32 -10.96
N ARG A 252 2.11 3.44 -11.20
CA ARG A 252 2.06 2.58 -12.39
C ARG A 252 1.43 3.24 -13.61
N ASN A 253 0.68 4.35 -13.44
CA ASN A 253 0.11 5.04 -14.58
C ASN A 253 1.23 5.75 -15.36
N PRO A 254 1.30 5.55 -16.69
CA PRO A 254 2.43 6.04 -17.50
C PRO A 254 2.45 7.57 -17.61
N GLU A 255 1.28 8.21 -17.47
CA GLU A 255 1.10 9.64 -17.59
C GLU A 255 0.19 10.19 -16.50
N ASN A 256 0.46 11.44 -16.10
CA ASN A 256 -0.42 12.16 -15.16
C ASN A 256 -1.57 12.84 -15.92
N VAL A 257 -2.50 12.03 -16.43
CA VAL A 257 -3.64 12.51 -17.23
C VAL A 257 -4.51 13.52 -16.46
N PRO A 258 -4.81 13.35 -15.16
CA PRO A 258 -5.57 14.38 -14.42
C PRO A 258 -4.91 15.76 -14.45
N PHE A 259 -3.58 15.82 -14.35
CA PHE A 259 -2.83 17.08 -14.46
C PHE A 259 -2.89 17.65 -15.88
N GLN A 260 -2.67 16.83 -16.89
CA GLN A 260 -2.73 17.25 -18.31
C GLN A 260 -4.09 17.82 -18.70
N LEU A 261 -5.17 17.27 -18.12
CA LEU A 261 -6.55 17.75 -18.33
C LEU A 261 -6.96 18.96 -17.47
N GLY A 262 -6.05 19.50 -16.65
CA GLY A 262 -6.34 20.60 -15.74
C GLY A 262 -7.32 20.24 -14.60
N LEU A 263 -7.49 18.96 -14.29
CA LEU A 263 -8.33 18.51 -13.17
C LEU A 263 -7.65 18.70 -11.81
N THR A 264 -6.35 18.90 -11.81
CA THR A 264 -5.54 19.10 -10.61
C THR A 264 -4.29 19.90 -10.95
N ARG A 265 -3.69 20.56 -9.98
CA ARG A 265 -2.31 21.01 -10.07
C ARG A 265 -1.36 19.83 -9.89
N LYS A 266 -0.06 20.01 -10.16
CA LYS A 266 0.93 18.96 -9.94
C LYS A 266 0.94 18.59 -8.46
N TYR A 267 0.97 17.29 -8.16
CA TYR A 267 1.09 16.81 -6.78
C TYR A 267 2.45 17.24 -6.21
N PRO A 268 2.52 17.86 -5.03
CA PRO A 268 3.70 18.62 -4.62
C PRO A 268 4.87 17.75 -4.11
N THR A 269 4.71 16.45 -4.01
CA THR A 269 5.76 15.57 -3.50
C THR A 269 5.77 14.22 -4.23
N GLU A 270 6.98 13.68 -4.45
CA GLU A 270 7.17 12.29 -4.93
C GLU A 270 7.19 11.28 -3.77
N ALA A 271 7.06 11.73 -2.53
CA ALA A 271 7.11 10.89 -1.36
C ALA A 271 5.97 9.84 -1.34
N PRO A 272 6.22 8.67 -0.74
CA PRO A 272 5.18 7.68 -0.47
C PRO A 272 4.04 8.27 0.35
N TRP A 273 2.82 7.76 0.13
CA TRP A 273 1.63 8.20 0.89
C TRP A 273 1.78 7.97 2.40
N GLU A 274 2.37 6.87 2.77
CA GLU A 274 2.66 6.49 4.16
C GLU A 274 3.57 7.51 4.84
N LEU A 275 4.54 8.03 4.11
CA LEU A 275 5.46 9.02 4.64
C LEU A 275 4.80 10.39 4.82
N PHE A 276 3.90 10.75 3.92
CA PHE A 276 3.04 11.92 4.10
C PHE A 276 2.18 11.78 5.37
N LEU A 277 1.50 10.65 5.55
CA LEU A 277 0.71 10.37 6.75
C LEU A 277 1.55 10.41 8.03
N PHE A 278 2.81 10.00 7.96
CA PHE A 278 3.71 9.98 9.11
C PHE A 278 4.22 11.36 9.50
N ASN A 279 4.46 12.23 8.53
CA ASN A 279 5.07 13.55 8.76
C ASN A 279 4.04 14.66 8.97
N GLU A 280 2.94 14.62 8.22
CA GLU A 280 1.96 15.67 8.23
C GLU A 280 0.82 15.38 9.23
N ASN A 281 0.04 16.41 9.58
CA ASN A 281 -1.20 16.19 10.32
C ASN A 281 -2.39 16.09 9.35
N PRO A 282 -2.77 14.86 8.94
CA PRO A 282 -3.83 14.66 7.96
C PRO A 282 -5.24 14.78 8.56
N GLU A 283 -5.42 15.15 9.83
CA GLU A 283 -6.75 15.34 10.44
C GLU A 283 -7.59 16.39 9.70
N HIS A 284 -6.92 17.35 9.06
CA HIS A 284 -7.56 18.36 8.21
C HIS A 284 -7.61 17.97 6.73
N CYS A 285 -7.20 16.76 6.39
CA CYS A 285 -7.22 16.27 5.02
C CYS A 285 -8.41 15.32 4.82
N THR A 286 -9.02 15.39 3.65
CA THR A 286 -10.00 14.40 3.19
C THR A 286 -9.38 13.58 2.07
N THR A 287 -9.26 12.28 2.28
CA THR A 287 -8.86 11.35 1.21
C THR A 287 -10.08 10.92 0.41
N ILE A 288 -9.98 10.97 -0.90
CA ILE A 288 -11.01 10.53 -1.83
C ILE A 288 -10.41 9.45 -2.73
N THR A 289 -11.12 8.39 -2.98
CA THR A 289 -10.67 7.35 -3.92
C THR A 289 -11.84 6.54 -4.44
N VAL A 290 -11.65 5.90 -5.58
CA VAL A 290 -12.63 4.90 -6.03
C VAL A 290 -12.63 3.72 -5.05
N CYS A 291 -11.49 3.06 -4.84
CA CYS A 291 -11.34 1.97 -3.86
C CYS A 291 -9.84 1.63 -3.60
N SER A 292 -8.97 2.65 -3.47
CA SER A 292 -7.57 2.39 -3.14
C SER A 292 -7.39 2.01 -1.69
N ASN A 293 -6.58 0.99 -1.42
CA ASN A 293 -6.19 0.64 -0.06
C ASN A 293 -5.42 1.77 0.64
N ALA A 294 -4.73 2.62 -0.12
CA ALA A 294 -4.00 3.77 0.43
C ALA A 294 -4.90 4.69 1.28
N ALA A 295 -6.20 4.80 0.96
CA ALA A 295 -7.14 5.56 1.78
C ALA A 295 -7.42 4.90 3.15
N LEU A 296 -7.16 3.61 3.30
CA LEU A 296 -7.34 2.88 4.56
C LEU A 296 -6.05 2.83 5.40
N THR A 297 -4.91 3.14 4.81
CA THR A 297 -3.58 3.08 5.44
C THR A 297 -3.50 3.93 6.71
N SER A 298 -4.12 5.11 6.72
CA SER A 298 -4.18 5.97 7.92
C SER A 298 -4.72 5.23 9.15
N ARG A 299 -5.76 4.43 8.98
CA ARG A 299 -6.37 3.61 10.04
C ARG A 299 -5.60 2.33 10.32
N ILE A 300 -5.27 1.60 9.27
CA ILE A 300 -4.68 0.27 9.37
C ILE A 300 -3.27 0.36 9.95
N VAL A 301 -2.43 1.22 9.40
CA VAL A 301 -1.01 1.32 9.76
C VAL A 301 -0.77 2.25 10.94
N PHE A 302 -1.45 3.40 10.99
CA PHE A 302 -1.18 4.46 11.97
C PHE A 302 -2.25 4.59 13.06
N GLY A 303 -3.40 3.94 12.92
CA GLY A 303 -4.53 4.09 13.86
C GLY A 303 -5.17 5.48 13.83
N MET A 304 -5.02 6.24 12.74
CA MET A 304 -5.47 7.62 12.63
C MET A 304 -6.87 7.75 12.03
N ASP A 305 -7.60 8.77 12.50
CA ASP A 305 -8.91 9.16 11.98
C ASP A 305 -8.77 10.24 10.90
N VAL A 306 -8.74 9.81 9.64
CA VAL A 306 -8.74 10.70 8.46
C VAL A 306 -10.08 10.60 7.75
N ASN A 307 -10.64 11.74 7.32
CA ASN A 307 -11.85 11.72 6.49
C ASN A 307 -11.58 10.94 5.21
N THR A 308 -12.41 9.95 4.92
CA THR A 308 -12.25 9.05 3.77
C THR A 308 -13.55 8.95 3.00
N VAL A 309 -13.51 9.29 1.71
CA VAL A 309 -14.63 9.19 0.78
C VAL A 309 -14.34 8.11 -0.26
N MET A 310 -15.12 7.02 -0.22
CA MET A 310 -14.96 5.87 -1.12
C MET A 310 -16.03 5.91 -2.21
N LEU A 311 -15.61 6.03 -3.46
CA LEU A 311 -16.50 6.25 -4.61
C LEU A 311 -16.91 4.98 -5.36
N TYR A 312 -16.60 3.80 -4.84
CA TYR A 312 -16.80 2.53 -5.56
C TYR A 312 -18.27 2.27 -5.96
N ARG A 313 -19.25 2.93 -5.31
CA ARG A 313 -20.67 2.83 -5.70
C ARG A 313 -21.04 3.70 -6.90
N LEU A 314 -20.30 4.78 -7.12
CA LEU A 314 -20.45 5.69 -8.26
C LEU A 314 -19.55 5.30 -9.43
N PHE A 315 -18.65 4.36 -9.21
CA PHE A 315 -17.68 3.97 -10.21
C PHE A 315 -18.32 3.08 -11.29
N GLU A 316 -18.05 3.43 -12.54
CA GLU A 316 -18.40 2.64 -13.71
C GLU A 316 -17.13 2.07 -14.32
N GLY A 317 -17.06 0.78 -14.49
CA GLY A 317 -15.92 0.07 -14.98
C GLY A 317 -15.87 -1.35 -14.44
N LYS A 318 -15.15 -2.20 -15.13
CA LYS A 318 -14.97 -3.60 -14.73
C LYS A 318 -13.74 -3.71 -13.86
N VAL A 319 -13.92 -3.95 -12.58
CA VAL A 319 -12.83 -4.09 -11.61
C VAL A 319 -13.11 -5.24 -10.65
N LEU A 320 -12.03 -5.90 -10.23
CA LEU A 320 -12.10 -7.10 -9.39
C LEU A 320 -13.00 -6.91 -8.15
N TRP A 321 -12.85 -5.81 -7.44
CA TRP A 321 -13.60 -5.57 -6.21
C TRP A 321 -15.10 -5.26 -6.39
N LYS A 322 -15.57 -4.91 -7.60
CA LYS A 322 -17.00 -4.82 -7.89
C LYS A 322 -17.67 -6.19 -7.95
N GLU A 323 -16.92 -7.18 -8.40
CA GLU A 323 -17.39 -8.53 -8.66
C GLU A 323 -17.03 -9.48 -7.52
N ASP A 324 -15.98 -9.17 -6.76
CA ASP A 324 -15.50 -10.01 -5.68
C ASP A 324 -16.30 -9.80 -4.38
N ALA A 325 -17.00 -10.86 -3.98
CA ALA A 325 -17.79 -10.86 -2.75
C ALA A 325 -16.94 -10.72 -1.49
N ILE A 326 -15.71 -11.27 -1.50
CA ILE A 326 -14.79 -11.24 -0.35
C ILE A 326 -14.28 -9.82 -0.12
N LEU A 327 -13.93 -9.11 -1.20
CA LEU A 327 -13.51 -7.71 -1.08
C LEU A 327 -14.64 -6.81 -0.57
N LYS A 328 -15.88 -7.01 -1.05
CA LYS A 328 -17.05 -6.30 -0.50
C LYS A 328 -17.26 -6.61 0.99
N GLN A 329 -17.01 -7.85 1.39
CA GLN A 329 -17.07 -8.25 2.80
C GLN A 329 -15.97 -7.60 3.62
N TYR A 330 -14.75 -7.52 3.10
CA TYR A 330 -13.63 -6.81 3.73
C TYR A 330 -13.95 -5.34 3.99
N LEU A 331 -14.45 -4.61 2.98
CA LEU A 331 -14.84 -3.20 3.14
C LEU A 331 -15.97 -3.02 4.16
N ARG A 332 -16.96 -3.94 4.18
CA ARG A 332 -18.03 -3.90 5.20
C ARG A 332 -17.47 -4.15 6.61
N LYS A 333 -16.54 -5.12 6.75
CA LYS A 333 -15.89 -5.43 8.02
C LYS A 333 -15.05 -4.25 8.49
N PHE A 334 -14.23 -3.67 7.61
CA PHE A 334 -13.48 -2.46 7.87
C PHE A 334 -14.40 -1.34 8.34
N ARG A 335 -15.49 -1.06 7.60
CA ARG A 335 -16.45 -0.02 7.96
C ARG A 335 -17.06 -0.23 9.33
N ARG A 336 -17.49 -1.43 9.67
CA ARG A 336 -18.07 -1.74 10.99
C ARG A 336 -17.10 -1.52 12.13
N GLN A 337 -15.84 -1.75 11.90
CA GLN A 337 -14.83 -1.74 12.95
C GLN A 337 -14.17 -0.38 13.15
N PHE A 338 -13.93 0.34 12.08
CA PHE A 338 -13.14 1.57 12.08
C PHE A 338 -13.91 2.80 11.63
N ALA A 339 -15.07 2.63 10.99
CA ALA A 339 -15.83 3.75 10.50
C ALA A 339 -16.63 4.37 11.63
N GLY A 340 -15.98 5.30 12.31
CA GLY A 340 -16.68 6.38 12.98
C GLY A 340 -17.37 7.30 11.97
N ASN A 341 -17.56 8.56 12.32
CA ASN A 341 -18.23 9.56 11.47
C ASN A 341 -17.37 10.06 10.27
N ASN A 342 -16.21 9.44 10.01
CA ASN A 342 -15.21 9.94 9.07
C ASN A 342 -15.04 9.07 7.81
N TYR A 343 -15.96 8.13 7.57
CA TYR A 343 -15.91 7.22 6.42
C TYR A 343 -17.21 7.26 5.63
N TYR A 344 -17.13 7.81 4.43
CA TYR A 344 -18.29 8.13 3.59
C TYR A 344 -18.29 7.25 2.34
N VAL A 345 -19.47 6.74 1.96
CA VAL A 345 -19.66 5.94 0.75
C VAL A 345 -20.92 6.44 0.03
N PRO A 346 -20.79 7.54 -0.76
CA PRO A 346 -21.93 8.13 -1.46
C PRO A 346 -22.54 7.15 -2.46
N GLN A 347 -23.85 7.14 -2.57
CA GLN A 347 -24.61 6.30 -3.47
C GLN A 347 -25.07 7.05 -4.73
N THR A 348 -25.12 8.38 -4.64
CA THR A 348 -25.49 9.27 -5.74
C THR A 348 -24.49 10.42 -5.85
N VAL A 349 -24.47 11.05 -7.02
CA VAL A 349 -23.64 12.26 -7.25
C VAL A 349 -24.05 13.41 -6.32
N TYR A 350 -25.35 13.54 -6.01
CA TYR A 350 -25.85 14.57 -5.09
C TYR A 350 -25.32 14.32 -3.67
N GLU A 351 -25.38 13.08 -3.19
CA GLU A 351 -24.83 12.70 -1.88
C GLU A 351 -23.31 12.96 -1.82
N LEU A 352 -22.58 12.69 -2.90
CA LEU A 352 -21.16 13.04 -2.99
C LEU A 352 -20.92 14.54 -2.84
N GLN A 353 -21.69 15.35 -3.55
CA GLN A 353 -21.58 16.82 -3.46
C GLN A 353 -21.87 17.33 -2.05
N ASP A 354 -22.94 16.85 -1.42
CA ASP A 354 -23.31 17.24 -0.06
C ASP A 354 -22.21 16.88 0.96
N ILE A 355 -21.65 15.65 0.86
CA ILE A 355 -20.54 15.21 1.71
C ILE A 355 -19.32 16.12 1.52
N LEU A 356 -18.93 16.40 0.28
CA LEU A 356 -17.75 17.22 0.00
C LEU A 356 -17.93 18.67 0.44
N MET A 357 -19.11 19.26 0.26
CA MET A 357 -19.44 20.60 0.76
C MET A 357 -19.39 20.65 2.30
N TYR A 358 -19.96 19.67 2.98
CA TYR A 358 -19.90 19.57 4.44
C TYR A 358 -18.46 19.47 4.95
N LEU A 359 -17.64 18.61 4.33
CA LEU A 359 -16.23 18.47 4.67
C LEU A 359 -15.45 19.75 4.31
N GLY A 360 -15.82 20.43 3.21
CA GLY A 360 -15.24 21.68 2.79
C GLY A 360 -15.40 22.79 3.82
N GLY A 361 -16.58 22.94 4.40
CA GLY A 361 -16.82 23.90 5.45
C GLY A 361 -16.06 23.64 6.76
N ARG A 362 -15.71 22.37 7.05
CA ARG A 362 -14.88 22.02 8.21
C ARG A 362 -13.41 22.42 8.05
N HIS A 363 -12.93 22.56 6.82
CA HIS A 363 -11.54 22.93 6.52
C HIS A 363 -11.33 24.45 6.43
N GLU A 364 -12.39 25.25 6.47
CA GLU A 364 -12.25 26.69 6.54
C GLU A 364 -11.74 27.09 7.93
N PRO A 365 -10.78 28.02 8.04
CA PRO A 365 -10.42 28.59 9.32
C PRO A 365 -11.70 29.22 9.89
N THR A 366 -12.04 28.88 11.13
CA THR A 366 -13.08 29.60 11.87
C THR A 366 -12.63 31.04 12.03
N ASP A 367 -12.98 31.88 11.08
CA ASP A 367 -12.82 33.31 11.20
C ASP A 367 -13.73 33.76 12.33
N GLN A 368 -13.14 34.19 13.46
CA GLN A 368 -13.83 34.63 14.66
C GLN A 368 -14.55 35.98 14.45
N SER A 369 -15.10 36.23 13.29
CA SER A 369 -15.77 37.49 12.92
C SER A 369 -17.27 37.37 12.63
N PHE A 370 -17.95 36.29 12.99
CA PHE A 370 -19.41 36.23 12.98
C PHE A 370 -20.02 36.47 14.38
N HIS A 371 -19.57 37.54 15.07
CA HIS A 371 -20.36 38.20 16.09
C HIS A 371 -20.75 39.57 15.52
N HIS A 372 -21.95 39.66 14.97
CA HIS A 372 -22.86 40.82 15.01
C HIS A 372 -23.86 40.75 13.86
N TYR A 373 -24.89 39.94 13.97
CA TYR A 373 -26.21 40.25 13.38
C TYR A 373 -27.29 39.38 14.03
N SER A 374 -27.65 39.76 15.26
CA SER A 374 -28.95 39.37 15.84
C SER A 374 -29.30 40.29 17.01
N ARG A 375 -29.69 41.49 16.68
CA ARG A 375 -30.52 42.36 17.54
C ARG A 375 -30.92 43.58 16.75
N VAL A 376 -32.02 43.54 16.05
CA VAL A 376 -32.96 44.65 15.82
C VAL A 376 -34.18 44.07 15.14
N SER A 377 -35.27 43.94 15.84
CA SER A 377 -36.61 44.41 15.55
C SER A 377 -37.64 43.63 16.40
N GLY A 378 -37.70 43.99 17.65
CA GLY A 378 -38.96 43.88 18.38
C GLY A 378 -39.76 45.14 18.07
N ARG A 379 -40.80 45.07 17.25
CA ARG A 379 -41.92 45.99 17.25
C ARG A 379 -43.19 45.19 17.46
N LYS A 380 -43.77 45.36 18.64
CA LYS A 380 -45.17 45.09 18.96
C LYS A 380 -46.05 45.88 18.04
N LEU A 381 -47.02 45.25 17.43
CA LEU A 381 -48.23 45.90 16.98
C LEU A 381 -49.37 45.49 17.89
N SER A 382 -50.01 46.50 18.41
CA SER A 382 -51.25 46.50 19.17
C SER A 382 -52.42 45.99 18.35
#